data_54eb8480e71596a5101da74ccc3287a7
#
_entry.id   54eb8480e71596a5101da74ccc3287a7
#
_cell.length_a   1.000
_cell.length_b   1.000
_cell.length_c   1.000
_cell.angle_alpha   90.00
_cell.angle_beta   90.00
_cell.angle_gamma   90.00
#
_symmetry.space_group_name_H-M   'P 1'
#
loop_
_entity.id
_entity.type
_entity.pdbx_description
1 polymer ?
#
loop_
_entity_poly.entity_id
_entity_poly.type
_entity_poly.pdbx_seq_one_letter_code
_entity_poly.pdbx_strand_id
1 'polypeptide(L)'
;VKDIGDMIQKTFHDGVTDVALVFAFLFFLQMFLRSAKVCAPLLAPIIQPVLPSNLLILFVIFGLFSVMALFRGPLTVWGAGAATLAMFQAIGGVFTPMILFPLFMVPATTINGSICPTQSWCLWAIGYTKTDLKQYFKTCLPYALVAALVLEMVAYFMFV
;
A
#
# COMPACT_ATOMS: atom_id res chain seq x y z
N VAL A 1 -35.50 -5.59 -30.19
CA VAL A 1 -34.13 -5.49 -30.79
C VAL A 1 -33.51 -4.15 -30.47
N LYS A 2 -34.25 -3.03 -30.57
CA LYS A 2 -33.73 -1.68 -30.25
C LYS A 2 -33.34 -1.56 -28.79
N ASP A 3 -34.14 -2.09 -27.87
CA ASP A 3 -33.88 -2.07 -26.43
C ASP A 3 -32.60 -2.82 -26.02
N ILE A 4 -32.26 -3.90 -26.75
CA ILE A 4 -31.04 -4.67 -26.52
C ILE A 4 -29.80 -3.86 -26.94
N GLY A 5 -29.89 -3.18 -28.10
CA GLY A 5 -28.81 -2.28 -28.56
C GLY A 5 -28.52 -1.13 -27.59
N ASP A 6 -29.59 -0.48 -27.13
CA ASP A 6 -29.48 0.61 -26.16
C ASP A 6 -28.93 0.15 -24.82
N MET A 7 -29.33 -1.05 -24.37
CA MET A 7 -28.82 -1.66 -23.15
C MET A 7 -27.31 -2.01 -23.26
N ILE A 8 -26.90 -2.59 -24.38
CA ILE A 8 -25.47 -2.90 -24.64
C ILE A 8 -24.64 -1.61 -24.68
N GLN A 9 -25.12 -0.60 -25.43
CA GLN A 9 -24.44 0.69 -25.55
C GLN A 9 -24.28 1.39 -24.19
N LYS A 10 -25.34 1.40 -23.37
CA LYS A 10 -25.30 1.97 -22.03
C LYS A 10 -24.35 1.23 -21.11
N THR A 11 -24.41 -0.10 -21.07
CA THR A 11 -23.50 -0.93 -20.26
C THR A 11 -22.03 -0.72 -20.66
N PHE A 12 -21.78 -0.58 -21.96
CA PHE A 12 -20.42 -0.32 -22.46
C PHE A 12 -19.95 1.09 -22.09
N HIS A 13 -20.80 2.09 -22.22
CA HIS A 13 -20.49 3.46 -21.85
C HIS A 13 -20.22 3.61 -20.35
N ASP A 14 -21.08 3.07 -19.51
CA ASP A 14 -20.94 3.12 -18.06
C ASP A 14 -19.69 2.36 -17.63
N GLY A 15 -19.45 1.16 -18.17
CA GLY A 15 -18.26 0.37 -17.91
C GLY A 15 -16.95 1.05 -18.33
N VAL A 16 -16.92 1.72 -19.49
CA VAL A 16 -15.75 2.47 -19.94
C VAL A 16 -15.52 3.69 -19.03
N THR A 17 -16.56 4.37 -18.60
CA THR A 17 -16.45 5.52 -17.70
C THR A 17 -15.91 5.12 -16.33
N ASP A 18 -16.40 4.03 -15.75
CA ASP A 18 -15.95 3.51 -14.47
C ASP A 18 -14.47 3.06 -14.51
N VAL A 19 -14.06 2.44 -15.62
CA VAL A 19 -12.69 1.94 -15.79
C VAL A 19 -11.72 3.06 -16.17
N ALA A 20 -12.17 4.14 -16.81
CA ALA A 20 -11.32 5.25 -17.23
C ALA A 20 -10.55 5.88 -16.07
N LEU A 21 -11.17 6.06 -14.90
CA LEU A 21 -10.53 6.58 -13.69
C LEU A 21 -9.44 5.64 -13.18
N VAL A 22 -9.67 4.34 -13.25
CA VAL A 22 -8.68 3.31 -12.84
C VAL A 22 -7.49 3.34 -13.79
N PHE A 23 -7.72 3.43 -15.10
CA PHE A 23 -6.64 3.56 -16.10
C PHE A 23 -5.84 4.84 -15.91
N ALA A 24 -6.50 5.97 -15.72
CA ALA A 24 -5.81 7.24 -15.44
C ALA A 24 -4.95 7.13 -14.18
N PHE A 25 -5.49 6.58 -13.10
CA PHE A 25 -4.74 6.34 -11.86
C PHE A 25 -3.52 5.45 -12.11
N LEU A 26 -3.67 4.32 -12.80
CA LEU A 26 -2.57 3.40 -13.08
C LEU A 26 -1.51 4.04 -13.98
N PHE A 27 -1.93 4.86 -14.94
CA PHE A 27 -1.01 5.61 -15.80
C PHE A 27 -0.15 6.59 -15.00
N PHE A 28 -0.77 7.44 -14.17
CA PHE A 28 -0.04 8.38 -13.32
C PHE A 28 0.81 7.66 -12.27
N LEU A 29 0.33 6.55 -11.71
CA LEU A 29 1.12 5.72 -10.81
C LEU A 29 2.36 5.17 -11.50
N GLN A 30 2.26 4.69 -12.74
CA GLN A 30 3.42 4.21 -13.50
C GLN A 30 4.42 5.32 -13.83
N MET A 31 3.94 6.52 -14.15
CA MET A 31 4.83 7.69 -14.32
C MET A 31 5.56 8.03 -13.02
N PHE A 32 4.84 8.07 -11.90
CA PHE A 32 5.41 8.29 -10.57
C PHE A 32 6.46 7.23 -10.22
N LEU A 33 6.17 5.95 -10.45
CA LEU A 33 7.09 4.85 -10.22
C LEU A 33 8.38 4.97 -11.03
N ARG A 34 8.27 5.32 -12.30
CA ARG A 34 9.45 5.54 -13.16
C ARG A 34 10.30 6.71 -12.67
N SER A 35 9.66 7.84 -12.34
CA SER A 35 10.34 9.01 -11.78
C SER A 35 11.02 8.68 -10.45
N ALA A 36 10.33 7.98 -9.56
CA ALA A 36 10.88 7.55 -8.29
C ALA A 36 12.11 6.66 -8.44
N LYS A 37 12.10 5.70 -9.39
CA LYS A 37 13.27 4.85 -9.69
C LYS A 37 14.47 5.65 -10.20
N VAL A 38 14.25 6.70 -10.97
CA VAL A 38 15.33 7.58 -11.46
C VAL A 38 15.89 8.44 -10.31
N CYS A 39 15.03 8.92 -9.42
CA CYS A 39 15.45 9.74 -8.27
C CYS A 39 16.03 8.92 -7.11
N ALA A 40 15.67 7.64 -7.00
CA ALA A 40 16.06 6.79 -5.88
C ALA A 40 17.60 6.75 -5.64
N PRO A 41 18.47 6.60 -6.64
CA PRO A 41 19.91 6.60 -6.44
C PRO A 41 20.47 7.93 -5.91
N LEU A 42 19.78 9.05 -6.18
CA LEU A 42 20.18 10.38 -5.67
C LEU A 42 19.82 10.56 -4.18
N LEU A 43 18.72 9.94 -3.75
CA LEU A 43 18.22 10.01 -2.39
C LEU A 43 18.82 8.94 -1.46
N ALA A 44 19.21 7.80 -2.03
CA ALA A 44 19.75 6.67 -1.30
C ALA A 44 20.92 7.06 -0.34
N PRO A 45 21.96 7.79 -0.76
CA PRO A 45 23.09 8.16 0.12
C PRO A 45 22.69 9.09 1.24
N ILE A 46 21.59 9.85 1.10
CA ILE A 46 21.08 10.77 2.14
C ILE A 46 20.34 9.98 3.22
N ILE A 47 19.61 8.93 2.82
CA ILE A 47 18.73 8.17 3.71
C ILE A 47 19.48 7.01 4.37
N GLN A 48 20.45 6.42 3.67
CA GLN A 48 21.22 5.29 4.18
C GLN A 48 21.79 5.48 5.60
N PRO A 49 22.39 6.62 5.99
CA PRO A 49 22.94 6.81 7.34
C PRO A 49 21.87 6.90 8.44
N VAL A 50 20.62 7.18 8.08
CA VAL A 50 19.50 7.29 9.03
C VAL A 50 18.85 5.91 9.29
N LEU A 51 19.06 4.96 8.40
CA LEU A 51 18.46 3.64 8.52
C LEU A 51 19.22 2.78 9.54
N PRO A 52 18.51 2.02 10.39
CA PRO A 52 19.15 1.11 11.31
C PRO A 52 19.81 -0.04 10.52
N SER A 53 21.05 -0.34 10.90
CA SER A 53 21.78 -1.50 10.35
C SER A 53 21.26 -2.85 10.88
N ASN A 54 20.53 -2.81 11.99
CA ASN A 54 19.97 -4.00 12.62
C ASN A 54 18.58 -4.28 12.00
N LEU A 55 18.45 -5.46 11.36
CA LEU A 55 17.21 -5.89 10.72
C LEU A 55 16.03 -6.01 11.71
N LEU A 56 16.27 -6.49 12.93
CA LEU A 56 15.21 -6.60 13.94
C LEU A 56 14.60 -5.21 14.24
N ILE A 57 15.45 -4.20 14.41
CA ILE A 57 14.98 -2.82 14.65
C ILE A 57 14.20 -2.31 13.44
N LEU A 58 14.63 -2.66 12.23
CA LEU A 58 13.95 -2.27 11.00
C LEU A 58 12.53 -2.87 10.94
N PHE A 59 12.36 -4.16 11.22
CA PHE A 59 11.06 -4.83 11.25
C PHE A 59 10.14 -4.24 12.33
N VAL A 60 10.67 -3.95 13.52
CA VAL A 60 9.91 -3.26 14.59
C VAL A 60 9.46 -1.87 14.14
N ILE A 61 10.34 -1.10 13.51
CA ILE A 61 10.01 0.23 12.99
C ILE A 61 8.89 0.13 11.94
N PHE A 62 9.00 -0.78 10.97
CA PHE A 62 7.98 -0.96 9.95
C PHE A 62 6.64 -1.40 10.55
N GLY A 63 6.65 -2.30 11.54
CA GLY A 63 5.44 -2.70 12.27
C GLY A 63 4.78 -1.53 12.99
N LEU A 64 5.55 -0.71 13.73
CA LEU A 64 5.03 0.45 14.46
C LEU A 64 4.54 1.56 13.50
N PHE A 65 5.27 1.82 12.42
CA PHE A 65 4.90 2.83 11.43
C PHE A 65 4.00 2.31 10.31
N SER A 66 3.48 1.08 10.42
CA SER A 66 2.59 0.49 9.41
C SER A 66 1.33 1.33 9.14
N VAL A 67 0.92 2.19 10.09
CA VAL A 67 -0.13 3.19 9.86
C VAL A 67 0.13 4.10 8.66
N MET A 68 1.40 4.30 8.28
CA MET A 68 1.78 5.05 7.08
C MET A 68 1.41 4.35 5.77
N ALA A 69 0.89 3.11 5.83
CA ALA A 69 0.29 2.45 4.68
C ALA A 69 -1.13 2.96 4.35
N LEU A 70 -1.79 3.70 5.27
CA LEU A 70 -3.08 4.32 5.00
C LEU A 70 -3.01 5.31 3.82
N PHE A 71 -4.15 5.47 3.16
CA PHE A 71 -4.32 6.40 2.03
C PHE A 71 -3.27 6.25 0.92
N ARG A 72 -2.82 5.00 0.68
CA ARG A 72 -1.76 4.68 -0.30
C ARG A 72 -0.44 5.39 0.00
N GLY A 73 -0.12 5.49 1.28
CA GLY A 73 1.06 6.16 1.81
C GLY A 73 2.38 5.43 1.53
N PRO A 74 3.49 5.86 2.18
CA PRO A 74 4.85 5.45 1.85
C PRO A 74 5.17 3.97 2.14
N LEU A 75 4.30 3.23 2.84
CA LEU A 75 4.46 1.78 3.07
C LEU A 75 3.49 0.93 2.23
N THR A 76 2.81 1.52 1.25
CA THR A 76 1.92 0.78 0.33
C THR A 76 2.49 0.76 -1.08
N VAL A 77 2.89 -0.40 -1.56
CA VAL A 77 3.48 -0.58 -2.91
C VAL A 77 2.57 -0.11 -4.06
N TRP A 78 1.26 -0.07 -3.86
CA TRP A 78 0.24 0.46 -4.78
C TRP A 78 0.00 1.97 -4.63
N GLY A 79 0.96 2.70 -4.08
CA GLY A 79 0.92 4.13 -3.84
C GLY A 79 2.32 4.72 -3.68
N ALA A 80 2.49 5.66 -2.75
CA ALA A 80 3.78 6.31 -2.49
C ALA A 80 4.87 5.32 -2.04
N GLY A 81 4.50 4.19 -1.45
CA GLY A 81 5.44 3.14 -1.04
C GLY A 81 6.23 2.51 -2.16
N ALA A 82 5.77 2.64 -3.40
CA ALA A 82 6.56 2.21 -4.55
C ALA A 82 7.85 3.05 -4.73
N ALA A 83 7.81 4.35 -4.39
CA ALA A 83 9.00 5.19 -4.36
C ALA A 83 9.93 4.80 -3.19
N THR A 84 9.35 4.55 -2.02
CA THR A 84 10.09 4.08 -0.84
C THR A 84 10.77 2.74 -1.13
N LEU A 85 10.05 1.79 -1.73
CA LEU A 85 10.61 0.50 -2.15
C LEU A 85 11.78 0.68 -3.14
N ALA A 86 11.62 1.55 -4.14
CA ALA A 86 12.68 1.84 -5.11
C ALA A 86 13.92 2.44 -4.43
N MET A 87 13.75 3.28 -3.41
CA MET A 87 14.85 3.82 -2.61
C MET A 87 15.59 2.72 -1.84
N PHE A 88 14.88 1.84 -1.13
CA PHE A 88 15.51 0.71 -0.43
C PHE A 88 16.24 -0.23 -1.37
N GLN A 89 15.67 -0.49 -2.55
CA GLN A 89 16.35 -1.26 -3.60
C GLN A 89 17.62 -0.57 -4.10
N ALA A 90 17.64 0.76 -4.21
CA ALA A 90 18.81 1.53 -4.62
C ALA A 90 19.91 1.56 -3.57
N ILE A 91 19.56 1.56 -2.27
CA ILE A 91 20.50 1.44 -1.17
C ILE A 91 21.20 0.08 -1.19
N GLY A 92 20.47 -0.98 -1.53
CA GLY A 92 21.01 -2.34 -1.61
C GLY A 92 21.47 -2.90 -0.25
N GLY A 93 22.55 -3.68 -0.27
CA GLY A 93 23.08 -4.29 0.95
C GLY A 93 22.11 -5.28 1.60
N VAL A 94 21.66 -4.98 2.82
CA VAL A 94 20.68 -5.81 3.56
C VAL A 94 19.28 -5.79 2.96
N PHE A 95 18.97 -4.82 2.10
CA PHE A 95 17.64 -4.65 1.49
C PHE A 95 17.45 -5.54 0.26
N THR A 96 17.60 -6.84 0.45
CA THR A 96 17.30 -7.83 -0.58
C THR A 96 15.80 -7.90 -0.88
N PRO A 97 15.38 -8.38 -2.06
CA PRO A 97 13.96 -8.58 -2.37
C PRO A 97 13.23 -9.44 -1.32
N MET A 98 13.94 -10.40 -0.72
CA MET A 98 13.40 -11.29 0.31
C MET A 98 13.07 -10.55 1.60
N ILE A 99 13.88 -9.58 2.00
CA ILE A 99 13.64 -8.71 3.17
C ILE A 99 12.61 -7.63 2.86
N LEU A 100 12.68 -7.03 1.67
CA LEU A 100 11.76 -5.95 1.28
C LEU A 100 10.33 -6.46 1.09
N PHE A 101 10.15 -7.70 0.67
CA PHE A 101 8.83 -8.27 0.45
C PHE A 101 7.95 -8.19 1.72
N PRO A 102 8.31 -8.78 2.87
CA PRO A 102 7.49 -8.69 4.07
C PRO A 102 7.36 -7.25 4.58
N LEU A 103 8.43 -6.46 4.62
CA LEU A 103 8.41 -5.08 5.11
C LEU A 103 7.35 -4.19 4.42
N PHE A 104 7.04 -4.46 3.16
CA PHE A 104 6.03 -3.70 2.42
C PHE A 104 4.69 -4.43 2.31
N MET A 105 4.69 -5.77 2.27
CA MET A 105 3.45 -6.53 2.12
C MET A 105 2.65 -6.60 3.42
N VAL A 106 3.32 -6.67 4.58
CA VAL A 106 2.61 -6.69 5.87
C VAL A 106 1.82 -5.40 6.10
N PRO A 107 2.40 -4.18 6.02
CA PRO A 107 1.62 -2.95 6.14
C PRO A 107 0.55 -2.80 5.03
N ALA A 108 0.88 -3.22 3.80
CA ALA A 108 -0.06 -3.14 2.69
C ALA A 108 -1.30 -4.01 2.89
N THR A 109 -1.16 -5.19 3.46
CA THR A 109 -2.28 -6.12 3.69
C THR A 109 -3.03 -5.82 4.98
N THR A 110 -2.32 -5.61 6.10
CA THR A 110 -2.94 -5.41 7.42
C THR A 110 -3.57 -4.02 7.57
N ILE A 111 -2.96 -2.97 7.05
CA ILE A 111 -3.44 -1.61 7.20
C ILE A 111 -4.15 -1.13 5.95
N ASN A 112 -3.46 -1.08 4.81
CA ASN A 112 -4.09 -0.56 3.59
C ASN A 112 -5.19 -1.50 3.09
N GLY A 113 -4.92 -2.81 3.04
CA GLY A 113 -5.88 -3.79 2.60
C GLY A 113 -7.11 -3.93 3.50
N SER A 114 -6.97 -3.80 4.82
CA SER A 114 -8.06 -4.09 5.77
C SER A 114 -8.91 -2.90 6.15
N ILE A 115 -8.30 -1.74 6.43
CA ILE A 115 -9.00 -0.61 7.05
C ILE A 115 -8.95 0.69 6.23
N CYS A 116 -8.17 0.73 5.15
CA CYS A 116 -8.03 1.96 4.38
C CYS A 116 -9.30 2.24 3.55
N PRO A 117 -9.91 3.44 3.66
CA PRO A 117 -11.11 3.80 2.91
C PRO A 117 -10.86 3.99 1.40
N THR A 118 -9.60 3.93 0.95
CA THR A 118 -9.29 3.87 -0.49
C THR A 118 -9.51 2.49 -1.09
N GLN A 119 -9.88 1.50 -0.27
CA GLN A 119 -10.20 0.15 -0.70
C GLN A 119 -11.73 -0.05 -0.73
N SER A 120 -12.23 -0.63 -1.81
CA SER A 120 -13.67 -0.81 -2.02
C SER A 120 -14.34 -1.66 -0.94
N TRP A 121 -13.69 -2.71 -0.47
CA TRP A 121 -14.24 -3.56 0.59
C TRP A 121 -14.37 -2.87 1.95
N CYS A 122 -13.48 -1.93 2.29
CA CYS A 122 -13.64 -1.09 3.47
C CYS A 122 -14.91 -0.23 3.35
N LEU A 123 -15.11 0.40 2.19
CA LEU A 123 -16.32 1.18 1.91
C LEU A 123 -17.59 0.33 1.93
N TRP A 124 -17.52 -0.89 1.40
CA TRP A 124 -18.64 -1.83 1.46
C TRP A 124 -18.96 -2.25 2.89
N ALA A 125 -17.93 -2.56 3.71
CA ALA A 125 -18.14 -2.91 5.11
C ALA A 125 -18.81 -1.76 5.87
N ILE A 126 -18.36 -0.53 5.69
CA ILE A 126 -18.93 0.67 6.31
C ILE A 126 -20.37 0.88 5.82
N GLY A 127 -20.61 0.80 4.51
CA GLY A 127 -21.94 0.94 3.92
C GLY A 127 -22.93 -0.13 4.38
N TYR A 128 -22.48 -1.38 4.46
CA TYR A 128 -23.29 -2.51 4.92
C TYR A 128 -23.64 -2.42 6.42
N THR A 129 -22.66 -2.11 7.26
CA THR A 129 -22.85 -2.00 8.71
C THR A 129 -23.47 -0.67 9.14
N LYS A 130 -23.60 0.30 8.22
CA LYS A 130 -24.05 1.68 8.48
C LYS A 130 -23.24 2.34 9.61
N THR A 131 -21.98 1.96 9.75
CA THR A 131 -21.04 2.49 10.73
C THR A 131 -20.40 3.76 10.21
N ASP A 132 -20.17 4.76 11.05
CA ASP A 132 -19.40 5.94 10.68
C ASP A 132 -17.91 5.59 10.47
N LEU A 133 -17.29 6.21 9.47
CA LEU A 133 -15.88 6.00 9.13
C LEU A 133 -14.95 6.21 10.33
N LYS A 134 -15.20 7.26 11.11
CA LYS A 134 -14.40 7.59 12.30
C LYS A 134 -14.50 6.51 13.37
N GLN A 135 -15.70 5.98 13.59
CA GLN A 135 -15.93 4.90 14.54
C GLN A 135 -15.26 3.60 14.05
N TYR A 136 -15.35 3.30 12.75
CA TYR A 136 -14.70 2.16 12.13
C TYR A 136 -13.18 2.21 12.36
N PHE A 137 -12.54 3.35 12.04
CA PHE A 137 -11.12 3.54 12.28
C PHE A 137 -10.72 3.40 13.74
N LYS A 138 -11.43 4.07 14.62
CA LYS A 138 -11.15 4.03 16.07
C LYS A 138 -11.19 2.61 16.61
N THR A 139 -12.07 1.77 16.06
CA THR A 139 -12.23 0.38 16.51
C THR A 139 -11.20 -0.54 15.84
N CYS A 140 -11.00 -0.45 14.53
CA CYS A 140 -10.20 -1.42 13.79
C CYS A 140 -8.70 -1.12 13.79
N LEU A 141 -8.30 0.16 13.82
CA LEU A 141 -6.89 0.56 13.72
C LEU A 141 -5.98 -0.06 14.79
N PRO A 142 -6.33 -0.08 16.08
CA PRO A 142 -5.46 -0.66 17.11
C PRO A 142 -5.19 -2.15 16.85
N TYR A 143 -6.21 -2.90 16.46
CA TYR A 143 -6.06 -4.33 16.15
C TYR A 143 -5.22 -4.57 14.91
N ALA A 144 -5.42 -3.76 13.88
CA ALA A 144 -4.63 -3.83 12.66
C ALA A 144 -3.15 -3.50 12.89
N LEU A 145 -2.85 -2.53 13.76
CA LEU A 145 -1.47 -2.19 14.15
C LEU A 145 -0.81 -3.33 14.94
N VAL A 146 -1.52 -3.93 15.90
CA VAL A 146 -1.01 -5.09 16.64
C VAL A 146 -0.77 -6.26 15.68
N ALA A 147 -1.70 -6.52 14.77
CA ALA A 147 -1.55 -7.57 13.76
C ALA A 147 -0.34 -7.29 12.84
N ALA A 148 -0.16 -6.05 12.39
CA ALA A 148 1.00 -5.67 11.60
C ALA A 148 2.31 -5.91 12.33
N LEU A 149 2.41 -5.49 13.60
CA LEU A 149 3.60 -5.69 14.41
C LEU A 149 3.91 -7.18 14.62
N VAL A 150 2.90 -7.98 14.94
CA VAL A 150 3.05 -9.43 15.13
C VAL A 150 3.51 -10.09 13.82
N LEU A 151 2.89 -9.75 12.68
CA LEU A 151 3.25 -10.32 11.39
C LEU A 151 4.64 -9.87 10.92
N GLU A 152 5.07 -8.64 11.23
CA GLU A 152 6.47 -8.22 10.97
C GLU A 152 7.46 -9.03 11.81
N MET A 153 7.14 -9.34 13.07
CA MET A 153 8.00 -10.19 13.89
C MET A 153 8.04 -11.62 13.38
N VAL A 154 6.90 -12.19 12.98
CA VAL A 154 6.87 -13.53 12.35
C VAL A 154 7.68 -13.51 11.06
N ALA A 155 7.53 -12.48 10.24
CA ALA A 155 8.30 -12.34 9.00
C ALA A 155 9.81 -12.22 9.26
N TYR A 156 10.21 -11.48 10.29
CA TYR A 156 11.62 -11.45 10.71
C TYR A 156 12.18 -12.87 10.98
N PHE A 157 11.49 -13.68 11.77
CA PHE A 157 11.94 -15.04 12.07
C PHE A 157 11.88 -16.01 10.87
N MET A 158 11.08 -15.71 9.86
CA MET A 158 10.97 -16.55 8.66
C MET A 158 11.97 -16.19 7.56
N PHE A 159 12.39 -14.95 7.47
CA PHE A 159 13.18 -14.42 6.34
C PHE A 159 14.58 -13.95 6.72
N VAL A 160 14.88 -13.80 8.00
CA VAL A 160 16.19 -13.46 8.57
C VAL A 160 16.76 -14.60 9.39
#